data_a6c63cd5b7390b608b6513e5da17f300
#
_entry.id   a6c63cd5b7390b608b6513e5da17f300
#
_cell.length_a   1.000
_cell.length_b   1.000
_cell.length_c   1.000
_cell.angle_alpha   90.00
_cell.angle_beta   90.00
_cell.angle_gamma   90.00
#
_symmetry.space_group_name_H-M   'P 1'
#
loop_
_entity.id
_entity.type
_entity.pdbx_description
1 polymer ?
#
loop_
_entity_poly.entity_id
_entity_poly.type
_entity_poly.pdbx_seq_one_letter_code
_entity_poly.pdbx_strand_id
1 'polypeptide(L)'
;MDLADIRQAIDGIDTTLLNSFIERMDIATEVAKSKIEMGKAVFDPARERSKLNNLASRAPERYEAQTITLFRLLMSMSKAEQQRYINELKGITVSQKAHATAAASDTPFPQTATVACQGVEGAYSQIAACKLFDVPDIAFFETFEGVMLSLIHI
;
A
#
# COMPACT_ATOMS: atom_id res chain seq x y z
N MET A 1 -33.01 8.63 -19.31
CA MET A 1 -31.82 7.79 -19.48
C MET A 1 -32.17 6.38 -19.03
N ASP A 2 -32.05 5.42 -19.93
CA ASP A 2 -32.24 4.02 -19.60
C ASP A 2 -31.05 3.50 -18.78
N LEU A 3 -31.24 2.40 -18.03
CA LEU A 3 -30.17 1.77 -17.24
C LEU A 3 -28.97 1.34 -18.11
N ALA A 4 -29.23 0.95 -19.36
CA ALA A 4 -28.19 0.62 -20.32
C ALA A 4 -27.33 1.85 -20.67
N ASP A 5 -27.97 3.00 -20.93
CA ASP A 5 -27.28 4.27 -21.21
C ASP A 5 -26.39 4.70 -20.05
N ILE A 6 -26.91 4.53 -18.81
CA ILE A 6 -26.15 4.87 -17.60
C ILE A 6 -24.91 3.99 -17.44
N ARG A 7 -25.03 2.68 -17.68
CA ARG A 7 -23.90 1.76 -17.63
C ARG A 7 -22.87 2.08 -18.69
N GLN A 8 -23.29 2.34 -19.91
CA GLN A 8 -22.38 2.74 -20.99
C GLN A 8 -21.63 4.05 -20.67
N ALA A 9 -22.30 5.01 -20.04
CA ALA A 9 -21.65 6.24 -19.59
C ALA A 9 -20.60 5.98 -18.51
N ILE A 10 -20.87 5.07 -17.56
CA ILE A 10 -19.92 4.64 -16.54
C ILE A 10 -18.71 3.96 -17.18
N ASP A 11 -18.91 3.02 -18.11
CA ASP A 11 -17.83 2.31 -18.80
C ASP A 11 -16.89 3.28 -19.56
N GLY A 12 -17.44 4.36 -20.11
CA GLY A 12 -16.66 5.43 -20.75
C GLY A 12 -15.81 6.22 -19.74
N ILE A 13 -16.36 6.51 -18.56
CA ILE A 13 -15.64 7.17 -17.48
C ILE A 13 -14.55 6.25 -16.95
N ASP A 14 -14.83 4.98 -16.73
CA ASP A 14 -13.88 3.99 -16.22
C ASP A 14 -12.70 3.82 -17.19
N THR A 15 -12.94 3.82 -18.48
CA THR A 15 -11.90 3.82 -19.51
C THR A 15 -10.99 5.05 -19.39
N THR A 16 -11.57 6.22 -19.17
CA THR A 16 -10.81 7.46 -18.98
C THR A 16 -9.98 7.43 -17.70
N LEU A 17 -10.56 6.94 -16.61
CA LEU A 17 -9.88 6.76 -15.33
C LEU A 17 -8.70 5.78 -15.44
N LEU A 18 -8.90 4.65 -16.13
CA LEU A 18 -7.85 3.67 -16.37
C LEU A 18 -6.67 4.27 -17.14
N ASN A 19 -6.95 4.97 -18.24
CA ASN A 19 -5.91 5.61 -19.05
C ASN A 19 -5.13 6.66 -18.24
N SER A 20 -5.85 7.51 -17.49
CA SER A 20 -5.23 8.52 -16.63
C SER A 20 -4.41 7.91 -15.49
N PHE A 21 -4.85 6.78 -14.96
CA PHE A 21 -4.10 6.03 -13.95
C PHE A 21 -2.80 5.47 -14.53
N ILE A 22 -2.84 4.84 -15.70
CA ILE A 22 -1.66 4.29 -16.38
C ILE A 22 -0.65 5.42 -16.64
N GLU A 23 -1.08 6.50 -17.29
CA GLU A 23 -0.24 7.68 -17.56
C GLU A 23 0.40 8.22 -16.28
N ARG A 24 -0.36 8.29 -15.19
CA ARG A 24 0.15 8.74 -13.90
C ARG A 24 1.21 7.81 -13.31
N MET A 25 1.10 6.50 -13.52
CA MET A 25 2.10 5.53 -13.07
C MET A 25 3.37 5.61 -13.93
N ASP A 26 3.24 5.81 -15.24
CA ASP A 26 4.39 6.02 -16.13
C ASP A 26 5.19 7.27 -15.73
N ILE A 27 4.50 8.37 -15.47
CA ILE A 27 5.14 9.60 -14.97
C ILE A 27 5.80 9.40 -13.60
N ALA A 28 5.31 8.49 -12.76
CA ALA A 28 5.93 8.21 -11.48
C ALA A 28 7.37 7.68 -11.63
N THR A 29 7.66 6.93 -12.69
CA THR A 29 9.01 6.48 -13.03
C THR A 29 9.93 7.65 -13.40
N GLU A 30 9.44 8.61 -14.19
CA GLU A 30 10.21 9.81 -14.53
C GLU A 30 10.50 10.68 -13.29
N VAL A 31 9.55 10.76 -12.36
CA VAL A 31 9.77 11.42 -11.07
C VAL A 31 10.86 10.71 -10.26
N ALA A 32 10.93 9.38 -10.32
CA ALA A 32 11.99 8.61 -9.64
C ALA A 32 13.37 8.94 -10.22
N LYS A 33 13.51 8.98 -11.54
CA LYS A 33 14.75 9.37 -12.24
C LYS A 33 15.23 10.75 -11.78
N SER A 34 14.35 11.74 -11.87
CA SER A 34 14.66 13.10 -11.46
C SER A 34 15.05 13.22 -9.98
N LYS A 35 14.39 12.47 -9.08
CA LYS A 35 14.74 12.45 -7.66
C LYS A 35 16.12 11.85 -7.39
N ILE A 36 16.47 10.78 -8.10
CA ILE A 36 17.81 10.16 -8.01
C ILE A 36 18.89 11.17 -8.41
N GLU A 37 18.70 11.83 -9.55
CA GLU A 37 19.63 12.86 -10.04
C GLU A 37 19.81 14.01 -9.04
N MET A 38 18.73 14.42 -8.37
CA MET A 38 18.76 15.49 -7.37
C MET A 38 19.14 15.03 -5.95
N GLY A 39 19.36 13.75 -5.71
CA GLY A 39 19.61 13.20 -4.37
C GLY A 39 18.43 13.35 -3.40
N LYS A 40 17.20 13.43 -3.91
CA LYS A 40 15.99 13.63 -3.09
C LYS A 40 15.31 12.33 -2.71
N ALA A 41 14.71 12.31 -1.53
CA ALA A 41 13.92 11.17 -1.05
C ALA A 41 12.64 10.97 -1.89
N VAL A 42 12.19 9.72 -2.00
CA VAL A 42 10.91 9.37 -2.64
C VAL A 42 9.74 10.02 -1.91
N PHE A 43 9.77 9.97 -0.58
CA PHE A 43 8.71 10.52 0.26
C PHE A 43 8.94 12.01 0.54
N ASP A 44 7.93 12.82 0.22
CA ASP A 44 7.87 14.26 0.50
C ASP A 44 6.51 14.56 1.18
N PRO A 45 6.46 14.54 2.52
CA PRO A 45 5.20 14.69 3.26
C PRO A 45 4.59 16.08 3.13
N ALA A 46 5.41 17.13 2.92
CA ALA A 46 4.91 18.49 2.74
C ALA A 46 4.16 18.64 1.43
N ARG A 47 4.74 18.13 0.34
CA ARG A 47 4.12 18.11 -0.99
C ARG A 47 2.85 17.26 -1.00
N GLU A 48 2.84 16.08 -0.34
CA GLU A 48 1.65 15.23 -0.27
C GLU A 48 0.49 15.96 0.42
N ARG A 49 0.74 16.57 1.59
CA ARG A 49 -0.29 17.35 2.31
C ARG A 49 -0.83 18.49 1.47
N SER A 50 0.07 19.29 0.88
CA SER A 50 -0.34 20.42 0.03
C SER A 50 -1.21 19.97 -1.14
N LYS A 51 -0.83 18.87 -1.80
CA LYS A 51 -1.60 18.33 -2.92
C LYS A 51 -2.96 17.79 -2.49
N LEU A 52 -3.04 17.08 -1.37
CA LEU A 52 -4.31 16.56 -0.85
C LEU A 52 -5.26 17.70 -0.48
N ASN A 53 -4.77 18.73 0.20
CA ASN A 53 -5.57 19.90 0.55
C ASN A 53 -6.10 20.63 -0.70
N ASN A 54 -5.26 20.81 -1.71
CA ASN A 54 -5.69 21.43 -2.98
C ASN A 54 -6.76 20.60 -3.71
N LEU A 55 -6.64 19.28 -3.69
CA LEU A 55 -7.64 18.40 -4.33
C LEU A 55 -8.94 18.36 -3.53
N ALA A 56 -8.85 18.30 -2.21
CA ALA A 56 -10.01 18.35 -1.33
C ALA A 56 -10.82 19.64 -1.54
N SER A 57 -10.15 20.80 -1.56
CA SER A 57 -10.81 22.09 -1.75
C SER A 57 -11.46 22.29 -3.13
N ARG A 58 -11.12 21.46 -4.10
CA ARG A 58 -11.72 21.48 -5.45
C ARG A 58 -12.87 20.49 -5.61
N ALA A 59 -12.99 19.54 -4.71
CA ALA A 59 -14.07 18.57 -4.70
C ALA A 59 -15.34 19.18 -4.09
N PRO A 60 -16.53 18.81 -4.57
CA PRO A 60 -17.76 19.10 -3.84
C PRO A 60 -17.69 18.52 -2.43
N GLU A 61 -18.24 19.22 -1.44
CA GLU A 61 -18.20 18.85 -0.01
C GLU A 61 -18.54 17.37 0.23
N ARG A 62 -19.61 16.88 -0.42
CA ARG A 62 -20.04 15.48 -0.32
C ARG A 62 -19.02 14.44 -0.79
N TYR A 63 -18.00 14.84 -1.55
CA TYR A 63 -16.97 13.97 -2.11
C TYR A 63 -15.56 14.26 -1.58
N GLU A 64 -15.41 15.20 -0.66
CA GLU A 64 -14.10 15.61 -0.16
C GLU A 64 -13.34 14.44 0.48
N ALA A 65 -13.99 13.70 1.39
CA ALA A 65 -13.37 12.55 2.07
C ALA A 65 -12.98 11.43 1.09
N GLN A 66 -13.85 11.13 0.12
CA GLN A 66 -13.59 10.12 -0.92
C GLN A 66 -12.44 10.56 -1.83
N THR A 67 -12.37 11.85 -2.16
CA THR A 67 -11.28 12.44 -2.95
C THR A 67 -9.95 12.28 -2.22
N ILE A 68 -9.88 12.60 -0.93
CA ILE A 68 -8.68 12.42 -0.11
C ILE A 68 -8.25 10.95 -0.09
N THR A 69 -9.19 10.04 0.12
CA THR A 69 -8.92 8.58 0.17
C THR A 69 -8.37 8.07 -1.15
N LEU A 70 -9.02 8.42 -2.28
CA LEU A 70 -8.58 8.04 -3.61
C LEU A 70 -7.17 8.53 -3.92
N PHE A 71 -6.90 9.81 -3.66
CA PHE A 71 -5.60 10.39 -3.97
C PHE A 71 -4.48 9.94 -3.03
N ARG A 72 -4.78 9.60 -1.77
CA ARG A 72 -3.83 8.91 -0.87
C ARG A 72 -3.41 7.56 -1.45
N LEU A 73 -4.38 6.77 -1.92
CA LEU A 73 -4.11 5.49 -2.55
C LEU A 73 -3.24 5.65 -3.80
N LEU A 74 -3.61 6.57 -4.69
CA LEU A 74 -2.84 6.88 -5.90
C LEU A 74 -1.41 7.35 -5.60
N MET A 75 -1.19 8.12 -4.53
CA MET A 75 0.14 8.55 -4.09
C MET A 75 0.94 7.37 -3.53
N SER A 76 0.30 6.49 -2.77
CA SER A 76 0.94 5.27 -2.25
C SER A 76 1.41 4.36 -3.38
N MET A 77 0.56 4.11 -4.38
CA MET A 77 0.91 3.33 -5.57
C MET A 77 2.08 3.96 -6.35
N SER A 78 2.05 5.29 -6.54
CA SER A 78 3.16 5.99 -7.22
C SER A 78 4.48 5.93 -6.44
N LYS A 79 4.45 5.96 -5.11
CA LYS A 79 5.66 5.76 -4.30
C LYS A 79 6.19 4.34 -4.43
N ALA A 80 5.32 3.36 -4.44
CA ALA A 80 5.71 1.96 -4.66
C ALA A 80 6.36 1.77 -6.03
N GLU A 81 5.81 2.37 -7.08
CA GLU A 81 6.38 2.34 -8.44
C GLU A 81 7.75 3.03 -8.52
N GLN A 82 7.88 4.22 -7.90
CA GLN A 82 9.17 4.89 -7.78
C GLN A 82 10.21 4.02 -7.06
N GLN A 83 9.83 3.38 -5.96
CA GLN A 83 10.72 2.52 -5.19
C GLN A 83 11.11 1.26 -5.96
N ARG A 84 10.17 0.67 -6.70
CA ARG A 84 10.43 -0.47 -7.59
C ARG A 84 11.49 -0.12 -8.61
N TYR A 85 11.33 1.00 -9.31
CA TYR A 85 12.30 1.49 -10.30
C TYR A 85 13.69 1.72 -9.68
N ILE A 86 13.75 2.34 -8.50
CA ILE A 86 15.03 2.58 -7.79
C ILE A 86 15.70 1.26 -7.41
N ASN A 87 14.95 0.28 -6.97
CA ASN A 87 15.46 -1.03 -6.60
C ASN A 87 16.02 -1.77 -7.82
N GLU A 88 15.32 -1.71 -8.96
CA GLU A 88 15.78 -2.29 -10.23
C GLU A 88 17.11 -1.68 -10.67
N LEU A 89 17.25 -0.35 -10.62
CA LEU A 89 18.49 0.34 -10.95
C LEU A 89 19.67 -0.04 -10.03
N LYS A 90 19.39 -0.31 -8.75
CA LYS A 90 20.39 -0.72 -7.76
C LYS A 90 20.71 -2.21 -7.82
N GLY A 91 20.09 -2.97 -8.72
CA GLY A 91 20.22 -4.42 -8.76
C GLY A 91 19.64 -5.12 -7.52
N ILE A 92 18.85 -4.39 -6.73
CA ILE A 92 18.14 -4.95 -5.59
C ILE A 92 16.88 -5.60 -6.17
N THR A 93 16.97 -6.86 -6.53
CA THR A 93 15.77 -7.67 -6.78
C THR A 93 15.07 -7.84 -5.44
N VAL A 94 14.02 -7.02 -5.20
CA VAL A 94 13.04 -7.35 -4.17
C VAL A 94 12.44 -8.66 -4.64
N SER A 95 12.94 -9.74 -4.05
CA SER A 95 12.50 -11.08 -4.40
C SER A 95 10.98 -11.10 -4.17
N GLN A 96 10.20 -11.18 -5.24
CA GLN A 96 8.78 -11.55 -5.18
C GLN A 96 8.60 -12.97 -4.60
N LYS A 97 9.70 -13.62 -4.20
CA LYS A 97 9.71 -14.91 -3.50
C LYS A 97 8.98 -14.87 -2.16
N ALA A 98 8.77 -13.72 -1.54
CA ALA A 98 7.97 -13.67 -0.31
C ALA A 98 6.50 -14.08 -0.53
N HIS A 99 5.95 -13.91 -1.75
CA HIS A 99 4.61 -14.42 -2.08
C HIS A 99 4.61 -15.75 -2.84
N ALA A 100 5.72 -16.12 -3.45
CA ALA A 100 5.80 -17.36 -4.23
C ALA A 100 6.25 -18.58 -3.40
N THR A 101 6.87 -18.38 -2.24
CA THR A 101 7.25 -19.46 -1.32
C THR A 101 6.07 -20.03 -0.53
N ALA A 102 4.94 -19.33 -0.48
CA ALA A 102 3.71 -19.87 0.10
C ALA A 102 3.02 -20.92 -0.81
N ALA A 103 3.46 -21.08 -2.07
CA ALA A 103 2.76 -21.90 -3.05
C ALA A 103 3.34 -23.31 -3.24
N ALA A 104 4.36 -23.73 -2.49
CA ALA A 104 5.01 -25.00 -2.72
C ALA A 104 5.62 -25.66 -1.47
N SER A 105 5.09 -25.43 -0.29
CA SER A 105 5.40 -26.28 0.85
C SER A 105 4.23 -27.25 1.04
N ASP A 106 4.47 -28.53 0.82
CA ASP A 106 3.54 -29.61 1.20
C ASP A 106 3.39 -29.72 2.74
N THR A 107 3.99 -28.80 3.49
CA THR A 107 3.78 -28.69 4.94
C THR A 107 2.48 -27.92 5.20
N PRO A 108 1.54 -28.48 5.94
CA PRO A 108 0.31 -27.79 6.33
C PRO A 108 0.67 -26.51 7.09
N PHE A 109 -0.13 -25.47 6.91
CA PHE A 109 0.02 -24.21 7.64
C PHE A 109 0.02 -24.48 9.15
N PRO A 110 0.98 -23.91 9.92
CA PRO A 110 1.09 -24.24 11.34
C PRO A 110 -0.18 -23.80 12.09
N GLN A 111 -0.71 -24.68 12.93
CA GLN A 111 -1.89 -24.38 13.76
C GLN A 111 -1.54 -23.53 15.00
N THR A 112 -0.30 -23.63 15.45
CA THR A 112 0.23 -22.88 16.60
C THR A 112 1.41 -22.04 16.17
N ALA A 113 1.51 -20.82 16.68
CA ALA A 113 2.66 -19.93 16.43
C ALA A 113 2.82 -18.93 17.57
N THR A 114 4.06 -18.53 17.84
CA THR A 114 4.33 -17.32 18.61
C THR A 114 4.27 -16.12 17.67
N VAL A 115 3.38 -15.17 17.96
CA VAL A 115 3.07 -14.03 17.09
C VAL A 115 3.39 -12.73 17.79
N ALA A 116 4.25 -11.91 17.22
CA ALA A 116 4.51 -10.56 17.69
C ALA A 116 3.55 -9.58 17.02
N CYS A 117 2.73 -8.88 17.80
CA CYS A 117 1.74 -7.92 17.33
C CYS A 117 2.05 -6.52 17.82
N GLN A 118 1.89 -5.51 16.95
CA GLN A 118 1.89 -4.12 17.36
C GLN A 118 0.51 -3.74 17.91
N GLY A 119 0.49 -3.06 19.05
CA GLY A 119 -0.72 -2.60 19.73
C GLY A 119 -0.96 -3.29 21.07
N VAL A 120 -2.21 -3.37 21.44
CA VAL A 120 -2.67 -3.94 22.72
C VAL A 120 -3.68 -5.06 22.48
N GLU A 121 -4.02 -5.77 23.52
CA GLU A 121 -5.10 -6.76 23.49
C GLU A 121 -6.42 -6.15 22.97
N GLY A 122 -7.08 -6.84 22.06
CA GLY A 122 -8.26 -6.33 21.35
C GLY A 122 -7.97 -5.61 20.03
N ALA A 123 -6.69 -5.38 19.68
CA ALA A 123 -6.33 -4.76 18.43
C ALA A 123 -6.62 -5.65 17.19
N TYR A 124 -6.75 -5.04 16.02
CA TYR A 124 -6.98 -5.78 14.75
C TYR A 124 -5.86 -6.79 14.43
N SER A 125 -4.63 -6.53 14.88
CA SER A 125 -3.50 -7.44 14.76
C SER A 125 -3.76 -8.77 15.50
N GLN A 126 -4.33 -8.72 16.70
CA GLN A 126 -4.75 -9.92 17.43
C GLN A 126 -5.85 -10.69 16.70
N ILE A 127 -6.88 -9.98 16.20
CA ILE A 127 -7.97 -10.62 15.45
C ILE A 127 -7.42 -11.34 14.21
N ALA A 128 -6.46 -10.74 13.53
CA ALA A 128 -5.80 -11.36 12.38
C ALA A 128 -4.99 -12.60 12.79
N ALA A 129 -4.22 -12.54 13.87
CA ALA A 129 -3.46 -13.68 14.40
C ALA A 129 -4.39 -14.85 14.76
N CYS A 130 -5.49 -14.58 15.49
CA CYS A 130 -6.47 -15.60 15.87
C CYS A 130 -7.27 -16.19 14.69
N LYS A 131 -7.29 -15.51 13.54
CA LYS A 131 -7.88 -16.07 12.31
C LYS A 131 -6.89 -16.92 11.51
N LEU A 132 -5.60 -16.67 11.66
CA LEU A 132 -4.55 -17.38 10.95
C LEU A 132 -4.10 -18.65 11.69
N PHE A 133 -4.10 -18.61 13.01
CA PHE A 133 -3.63 -19.71 13.85
C PHE A 133 -4.73 -20.12 14.84
N ASP A 134 -4.89 -21.41 15.07
CA ASP A 134 -5.91 -21.91 15.99
C ASP A 134 -5.58 -21.58 17.46
N VAL A 135 -4.29 -21.60 17.79
CA VAL A 135 -3.79 -21.27 19.15
C VAL A 135 -2.53 -20.41 19.01
N PRO A 136 -2.68 -19.08 18.76
CA PRO A 136 -1.53 -18.18 18.75
C PRO A 136 -1.09 -17.82 20.17
N ASP A 137 0.22 -17.87 20.43
CA ASP A 137 0.85 -17.24 21.59
C ASP A 137 1.23 -15.81 21.21
N ILE A 138 0.50 -14.80 21.70
CA ILE A 138 0.60 -13.42 21.20
C ILE A 138 1.34 -12.54 22.18
N ALA A 139 2.48 -12.00 21.73
CA ALA A 139 3.22 -10.95 22.42
C ALA A 139 2.89 -9.57 21.80
N PHE A 140 2.49 -8.62 22.65
CA PHE A 140 2.15 -7.26 22.23
C PHE A 140 3.30 -6.28 22.44
N PHE A 141 3.51 -5.39 21.48
CA PHE A 141 4.52 -4.35 21.49
C PHE A 141 3.89 -3.00 21.13
N GLU A 142 4.32 -1.93 21.80
CA GLU A 142 3.81 -0.58 21.53
C GLU A 142 4.18 -0.06 20.14
N THR A 143 5.31 -0.49 19.60
CA THR A 143 5.85 -0.01 18.32
C THR A 143 6.16 -1.16 17.38
N PHE A 144 6.14 -0.88 16.06
CA PHE A 144 6.59 -1.83 15.04
C PHE A 144 8.09 -2.17 15.18
N GLU A 145 8.90 -1.23 15.66
CA GLU A 145 10.31 -1.50 15.95
C GLU A 145 10.47 -2.58 17.03
N GLY A 146 9.66 -2.50 18.10
CA GLY A 146 9.59 -3.53 19.14
C GLY A 146 9.21 -4.88 18.59
N VAL A 147 8.22 -4.95 17.67
CA VAL A 147 7.86 -6.20 16.95
C VAL A 147 9.05 -6.76 16.19
N MET A 148 9.74 -5.93 15.40
CA MET A 148 10.88 -6.37 14.60
C MET A 148 12.06 -6.84 15.45
N LEU A 149 12.35 -6.15 16.56
CA LEU A 149 13.39 -6.56 17.49
C LEU A 149 13.05 -7.88 18.19
N SER A 150 11.78 -8.14 18.51
CA SER A 150 11.37 -9.40 19.13
C SER A 150 11.61 -10.62 18.23
N LEU A 151 11.45 -10.45 16.91
CA LEU A 151 11.67 -11.53 15.92
C LEU A 151 13.16 -11.95 15.80
N ILE A 152 14.10 -11.13 16.31
CA ILE A 152 15.52 -11.46 16.33
C ILE A 152 15.85 -12.41 17.51
N HIS A 153 14.98 -12.47 18.51
CA HIS A 153 15.16 -13.24 19.73
C HIS A 153 14.24 -14.46 19.86
N ILE A 154 13.39 -14.70 18.85
CA ILE A 154 12.59 -15.91 18.70
C ILE A 154 13.30 -16.85 17.73
#